data_2426188eab4c4bfa9b9f8e8fb82e2754
#
_entry.id   2426188eab4c4bfa9b9f8e8fb82e2754
#
_cell.length_a   1.000
_cell.length_b   1.000
_cell.length_c   1.000
_cell.angle_alpha   90.00
_cell.angle_beta   90.00
_cell.angle_gamma   90.00
#
_symmetry.space_group_name_H-M   'P 1'
#
loop_
_entity.id
_entity.type
_entity.pdbx_description
1 polymer ?
#
loop_
_entity_poly.entity_id
_entity_poly.type
_entity_poly.pdbx_seq_one_letter_code
_entity_poly.pdbx_strand_id
1 'polypeptide(L)'
;IIPQAGNSASHIGLIEEMARALGCRHVPKVTADAHDRAIAYTSDLTHVIATALIQSKSYNKETKYFMGGSFRDETRVADINGRLWTSLFLSNRENVLTEIERFEAALETLRRAIEEKNEDSIRTFLSEAGRRRREWDSHGSSEYGSRERIVQD
;
A
#
# COMPACT_ATOMS: atom_id res chain seq x y z
N ILE A 1 3.50 -10.07 11.82
CA ILE A 1 3.84 -11.20 10.92
C ILE A 1 4.90 -12.04 11.61
N ILE A 2 4.76 -13.35 11.56
CA ILE A 2 5.70 -14.30 12.17
C ILE A 2 6.28 -15.19 11.06
N PRO A 3 7.62 -15.28 10.91
CA PRO A 3 8.25 -16.19 9.97
C PRO A 3 7.94 -17.65 10.32
N GLN A 4 7.50 -18.44 9.35
CA GLN A 4 7.21 -19.86 9.56
C GLN A 4 8.45 -20.73 9.53
N ALA A 5 9.40 -20.43 8.63
CA ALA A 5 10.59 -21.25 8.44
C ALA A 5 11.68 -20.94 9.46
N GLY A 6 12.40 -21.97 9.90
CA GLY A 6 13.57 -21.85 10.79
C GLY A 6 13.23 -21.61 12.26
N ASN A 7 11.96 -21.60 12.66
CA ASN A 7 11.52 -21.39 14.03
C ASN A 7 10.83 -22.63 14.62
N SER A 8 11.03 -22.89 15.91
CA SER A 8 10.31 -23.94 16.61
C SER A 8 8.83 -23.55 16.84
N ALA A 9 7.95 -24.53 16.91
CA ALA A 9 6.52 -24.26 17.18
C ALA A 9 6.29 -23.52 18.51
N SER A 10 7.12 -23.80 19.53
CA SER A 10 7.05 -23.13 20.84
C SER A 10 7.43 -21.65 20.73
N HIS A 11 8.46 -21.29 19.98
CA HIS A 11 8.84 -19.90 19.76
C HIS A 11 7.79 -19.13 18.96
N ILE A 12 7.22 -19.77 17.92
CA ILE A 12 6.13 -19.20 17.15
C ILE A 12 4.93 -18.93 18.07
N GLY A 13 4.55 -19.88 18.91
CA GLY A 13 3.45 -19.74 19.87
C GLY A 13 3.69 -18.59 20.85
N LEU A 14 4.86 -18.49 21.42
CA LEU A 14 5.23 -17.42 22.34
C LEU A 14 5.10 -16.03 21.69
N ILE A 15 5.63 -15.86 20.49
CA ILE A 15 5.55 -14.58 19.77
C ILE A 15 4.09 -14.25 19.39
N GLU A 16 3.29 -15.27 19.03
CA GLU A 16 1.86 -15.09 18.76
C GLU A 16 1.11 -14.61 19.99
N GLU A 17 1.35 -15.22 21.16
CA GLU A 17 0.76 -14.80 22.42
C GLU A 17 1.17 -13.37 22.81
N MET A 18 2.45 -13.02 22.67
CA MET A 18 2.93 -11.66 22.90
C MET A 18 2.24 -10.65 21.96
N ALA A 19 2.14 -10.96 20.66
CA ALA A 19 1.47 -10.09 19.71
C ALA A 19 0.01 -9.86 20.06
N ARG A 20 -0.72 -10.93 20.47
CA ARG A 20 -2.10 -10.84 20.93
C ARG A 20 -2.23 -10.03 22.22
N ALA A 21 -1.34 -10.23 23.18
CA ALA A 21 -1.30 -9.45 24.42
C ALA A 21 -1.06 -7.96 24.18
N LEU A 22 -0.29 -7.61 23.13
CA LEU A 22 -0.10 -6.22 22.68
C LEU A 22 -1.27 -5.66 21.85
N GLY A 23 -2.33 -6.45 21.64
CA GLY A 23 -3.53 -6.01 20.93
C GLY A 23 -3.52 -6.27 19.44
N CYS A 24 -2.57 -7.04 18.89
CA CYS A 24 -2.59 -7.45 17.48
C CYS A 24 -3.75 -8.43 17.25
N ARG A 25 -4.71 -8.04 16.41
CA ARG A 25 -5.87 -8.88 16.07
C ARG A 25 -5.53 -9.98 15.10
N HIS A 26 -4.72 -9.63 14.10
CA HIS A 26 -4.21 -10.56 13.10
C HIS A 26 -2.71 -10.77 13.26
N VAL A 27 -2.32 -12.00 13.36
CA VAL A 27 -0.91 -12.43 13.48
C VAL A 27 -0.64 -13.45 12.38
N PRO A 28 -0.54 -13.03 11.11
CA PRO A 28 -0.32 -13.94 10.01
C PRO A 28 1.05 -14.61 10.11
N LYS A 29 1.07 -15.91 9.82
CA LYS A 29 2.29 -16.71 9.70
C LYS A 29 2.56 -16.89 8.22
N VAL A 30 3.65 -16.34 7.75
CA VAL A 30 4.00 -16.34 6.33
C VAL A 30 5.46 -16.70 6.11
N THR A 31 5.80 -17.16 4.92
CA THR A 31 7.19 -17.31 4.49
C THR A 31 7.81 -15.93 4.25
N ALA A 32 9.13 -15.81 4.34
CA ALA A 32 9.85 -14.57 4.01
C ALA A 32 9.49 -14.09 2.59
N ASP A 33 9.49 -14.99 1.62
CA ASP A 33 9.14 -14.71 0.24
C ASP A 33 7.70 -14.20 0.06
N ALA A 34 6.71 -14.75 0.78
CA ALA A 34 5.34 -14.25 0.75
C ALA A 34 5.23 -12.86 1.42
N HIS A 35 6.00 -12.63 2.49
CA HIS A 35 6.11 -11.31 3.13
C HIS A 35 6.66 -10.28 2.15
N ASP A 36 7.79 -10.59 1.51
CA ASP A 36 8.50 -9.65 0.65
C ASP A 36 7.67 -9.26 -0.58
N ARG A 37 6.93 -10.23 -1.17
CA ARG A 37 5.94 -9.91 -2.22
C ARG A 37 4.81 -9.00 -1.72
N ALA A 38 4.28 -9.26 -0.53
CA ALA A 38 3.21 -8.42 0.02
C ALA A 38 3.70 -7.00 0.32
N ILE A 39 4.90 -6.84 0.89
CA ILE A 39 5.50 -5.55 1.19
C ILE A 39 5.84 -4.78 -0.09
N ALA A 40 6.33 -5.45 -1.14
CA ALA A 40 6.57 -4.82 -2.43
C ALA A 40 5.32 -4.08 -2.95
N TYR A 41 4.15 -4.69 -2.84
CA TYR A 41 2.89 -4.08 -3.28
C TYR A 41 2.36 -3.03 -2.28
N THR A 42 2.29 -3.38 -0.99
CA THR A 42 1.56 -2.56 0.00
C THR A 42 2.39 -1.43 0.61
N SER A 43 3.71 -1.48 0.49
CA SER A 43 4.63 -0.49 1.04
C SER A 43 5.55 0.09 -0.04
N ASP A 44 6.40 -0.73 -0.66
CA ASP A 44 7.44 -0.24 -1.53
C ASP A 44 6.86 0.51 -2.75
N LEU A 45 5.88 -0.08 -3.43
CA LEU A 45 5.23 0.56 -4.58
C LEU A 45 4.57 1.89 -4.21
N THR A 46 3.95 1.99 -3.04
CA THR A 46 3.31 3.25 -2.61
C THR A 46 4.33 4.38 -2.45
N HIS A 47 5.52 4.08 -1.95
CA HIS A 47 6.61 5.05 -1.84
C HIS A 47 7.22 5.39 -3.21
N VAL A 48 7.33 4.42 -4.11
CA VAL A 48 7.74 4.65 -5.51
C VAL A 48 6.78 5.63 -6.19
N ILE A 49 5.47 5.39 -6.09
CA ILE A 49 4.44 6.26 -6.71
C ILE A 49 4.50 7.68 -6.13
N ALA A 50 4.52 7.82 -4.81
CA ALA A 50 4.56 9.11 -4.15
C ALA A 50 5.81 9.93 -4.53
N THR A 51 6.98 9.29 -4.52
CA THR A 51 8.24 9.95 -4.88
C THR A 51 8.30 10.29 -6.37
N ALA A 52 7.85 9.39 -7.26
CA ALA A 52 7.79 9.65 -8.69
C ALA A 52 6.83 10.80 -9.03
N LEU A 53 5.68 10.88 -8.34
CA LEU A 53 4.72 11.97 -8.53
C LEU A 53 5.34 13.33 -8.20
N ILE A 54 6.06 13.44 -7.08
CA ILE A 54 6.77 14.66 -6.69
C ILE A 54 7.95 14.97 -7.64
N GLN A 55 8.64 13.97 -8.14
CA GLN A 55 9.76 14.13 -9.09
C GLN A 55 9.29 14.43 -10.53
N SER A 56 8.00 14.37 -10.79
CA SER A 56 7.49 14.67 -12.12
C SER A 56 7.80 16.12 -12.52
N LYS A 57 8.00 16.36 -13.82
CA LYS A 57 8.28 17.71 -14.36
C LYS A 57 7.13 18.70 -14.16
N SER A 58 5.94 18.21 -13.82
CA SER A 58 4.78 19.06 -13.52
C SER A 58 4.86 19.72 -12.15
N TYR A 59 5.68 19.17 -11.23
CA TYR A 59 5.88 19.77 -9.92
C TYR A 59 6.74 21.04 -10.02
N ASN A 60 6.21 22.16 -9.57
CA ASN A 60 6.87 23.46 -9.62
C ASN A 60 6.51 24.32 -8.39
N LYS A 61 7.07 25.54 -8.32
CA LYS A 61 6.87 26.45 -7.17
C LYS A 61 5.42 26.87 -6.95
N GLU A 62 4.59 26.81 -7.99
CA GLU A 62 3.18 27.21 -7.93
C GLU A 62 2.27 26.04 -7.51
N THR A 63 2.75 24.81 -7.63
CA THR A 63 2.00 23.59 -7.29
C THR A 63 1.38 23.66 -5.89
N LYS A 64 2.09 24.28 -4.93
CA LYS A 64 1.62 24.45 -3.54
C LYS A 64 0.28 25.20 -3.41
N TYR A 65 -0.07 26.06 -4.36
CA TYR A 65 -1.34 26.80 -4.35
C TYR A 65 -2.53 25.99 -4.85
N PHE A 66 -2.27 24.87 -5.51
CA PHE A 66 -3.29 23.99 -6.09
C PHE A 66 -3.40 22.65 -5.38
N MET A 67 -2.61 22.43 -4.32
CA MET A 67 -2.62 21.17 -3.55
C MET A 67 -3.92 21.02 -2.77
N GLY A 68 -4.80 20.12 -3.22
CA GLY A 68 -5.94 19.62 -2.46
C GLY A 68 -5.55 18.53 -1.46
N GLY A 69 -6.54 18.00 -0.73
CA GLY A 69 -6.35 16.91 0.23
C GLY A 69 -5.78 15.66 -0.44
N SER A 70 -6.34 15.22 -1.56
CA SER A 70 -5.90 14.03 -2.28
C SER A 70 -4.41 14.07 -2.64
N PHE A 71 -3.92 15.21 -3.17
CA PHE A 71 -2.50 15.33 -3.51
C PHE A 71 -1.60 15.23 -2.27
N ARG A 72 -2.01 15.83 -1.15
CA ARG A 72 -1.25 15.76 0.11
C ARG A 72 -1.22 14.34 0.67
N ASP A 73 -2.35 13.65 0.62
CA ASP A 73 -2.47 12.28 1.13
C ASP A 73 -1.60 11.32 0.32
N GLU A 74 -1.67 11.39 -1.01
CA GLU A 74 -0.89 10.54 -1.93
C GLU A 74 0.62 10.82 -1.85
N THR A 75 1.03 12.07 -1.60
CA THR A 75 2.44 12.44 -1.57
C THR A 75 3.04 12.49 -0.16
N ARG A 76 2.26 12.25 0.88
CA ARG A 76 2.70 12.32 2.29
C ARG A 76 3.93 11.47 2.58
N VAL A 77 4.02 10.31 1.96
CA VAL A 77 5.12 9.37 2.14
C VAL A 77 6.33 9.62 1.23
N ALA A 78 6.33 10.72 0.45
CA ALA A 78 7.48 11.08 -0.40
C ALA A 78 8.63 11.74 0.39
N ASP A 79 8.37 12.29 1.59
CA ASP A 79 9.41 12.78 2.49
C ASP A 79 10.03 11.60 3.26
N ILE A 80 11.01 10.96 2.65
CA ILE A 80 11.58 9.71 3.11
C ILE A 80 13.08 9.79 3.34
N ASN A 81 13.59 8.93 4.23
CA ASN A 81 15.04 8.77 4.38
C ASN A 81 15.62 8.01 3.16
N GLY A 82 16.23 8.76 2.23
CA GLY A 82 16.75 8.21 0.97
C GLY A 82 17.75 7.07 1.17
N ARG A 83 18.61 7.10 2.20
CA ARG A 83 19.58 6.04 2.48
C ARG A 83 18.88 4.74 2.89
N LEU A 84 17.91 4.82 3.79
CA LEU A 84 17.13 3.67 4.24
C LEU A 84 16.35 3.06 3.07
N TRP A 85 15.61 3.87 2.34
CA TRP A 85 14.76 3.39 1.25
C TRP A 85 15.53 2.84 0.06
N THR A 86 16.72 3.38 -0.24
CA THR A 86 17.63 2.74 -1.21
C THR A 86 17.95 1.31 -0.79
N SER A 87 18.26 1.08 0.48
CA SER A 87 18.55 -0.27 0.98
C SER A 87 17.34 -1.19 0.90
N LEU A 88 16.14 -0.70 1.26
CA LEU A 88 14.90 -1.47 1.21
C LEU A 88 14.55 -1.88 -0.23
N PHE A 89 14.54 -0.94 -1.17
CA PHE A 89 14.27 -1.23 -2.57
C PHE A 89 15.25 -2.23 -3.18
N LEU A 90 16.54 -2.12 -2.84
CA LEU A 90 17.54 -3.04 -3.37
C LEU A 90 17.48 -4.43 -2.73
N SER A 91 17.10 -4.53 -1.45
CA SER A 91 16.96 -5.82 -0.77
C SER A 91 15.74 -6.62 -1.29
N ASN A 92 14.69 -5.95 -1.76
CA ASN A 92 13.48 -6.57 -2.33
C ASN A 92 13.32 -6.30 -3.83
N ARG A 93 14.43 -6.07 -4.53
CA ARG A 93 14.50 -5.51 -5.88
C ARG A 93 13.56 -6.18 -6.89
N GLU A 94 13.60 -7.50 -6.99
CA GLU A 94 12.85 -8.24 -8.02
C GLU A 94 11.32 -8.11 -7.80
N ASN A 95 10.86 -8.16 -6.57
CA ASN A 95 9.45 -7.97 -6.26
C ASN A 95 9.03 -6.51 -6.50
N VAL A 96 9.85 -5.54 -6.12
CA VAL A 96 9.56 -4.11 -6.36
C VAL A 96 9.45 -3.82 -7.85
N LEU A 97 10.38 -4.31 -8.67
CA LEU A 97 10.33 -4.14 -10.13
C LEU A 97 9.06 -4.77 -10.72
N THR A 98 8.70 -5.98 -10.28
CA THR A 98 7.47 -6.65 -10.71
C THR A 98 6.22 -5.81 -10.41
N GLU A 99 6.15 -5.21 -9.24
CA GLU A 99 4.99 -4.38 -8.87
C GLU A 99 4.97 -3.04 -9.62
N ILE A 100 6.13 -2.45 -9.92
CA ILE A 100 6.21 -1.27 -10.80
C ILE A 100 5.67 -1.61 -12.19
N GLU A 101 6.12 -2.70 -12.80
CA GLU A 101 5.66 -3.14 -14.13
C GLU A 101 4.13 -3.36 -14.16
N ARG A 102 3.57 -3.98 -13.13
CA ARG A 102 2.12 -4.17 -12.99
C ARG A 102 1.36 -2.85 -12.85
N PHE A 103 1.91 -1.93 -12.10
CA PHE A 103 1.33 -0.59 -11.95
C PHE A 103 1.38 0.19 -13.26
N GLU A 104 2.50 0.17 -13.96
CA GLU A 104 2.66 0.80 -15.28
C GLU A 104 1.65 0.23 -16.29
N ALA A 105 1.43 -1.09 -16.31
CA ALA A 105 0.44 -1.71 -17.19
C ALA A 105 -1.00 -1.24 -16.86
N ALA A 106 -1.34 -1.11 -15.58
CA ALA A 106 -2.64 -0.59 -15.16
C ALA A 106 -2.79 0.89 -15.53
N LEU A 107 -1.76 1.70 -15.34
CA LEU A 107 -1.73 3.11 -15.72
C LEU A 107 -1.86 3.27 -17.24
N GLU A 108 -1.17 2.45 -18.02
CA GLU A 108 -1.26 2.45 -19.49
C GLU A 108 -2.67 2.10 -19.98
N THR A 109 -3.33 1.15 -19.31
CA THR A 109 -4.73 0.82 -19.63
C THR A 109 -5.66 2.03 -19.50
N LEU A 110 -5.55 2.75 -18.39
CA LEU A 110 -6.34 3.97 -18.18
C LEU A 110 -5.92 5.10 -19.14
N ARG A 111 -4.62 5.27 -19.38
CA ARG A 111 -4.07 6.27 -20.30
C ARG A 111 -4.67 6.10 -21.70
N ARG A 112 -4.66 4.88 -22.23
CA ARG A 112 -5.25 4.57 -23.56
C ARG A 112 -6.75 4.88 -23.60
N ALA A 113 -7.48 4.46 -22.59
CA ALA A 113 -8.93 4.73 -22.55
C ALA A 113 -9.22 6.25 -22.57
N ILE A 114 -8.39 7.06 -21.91
CA ILE A 114 -8.48 8.53 -21.93
C ILE A 114 -8.13 9.09 -23.30
N GLU A 115 -7.03 8.62 -23.92
CA GLU A 115 -6.61 9.06 -25.27
C GLU A 115 -7.67 8.78 -26.32
N GLU A 116 -8.27 7.60 -26.27
CA GLU A 116 -9.35 7.16 -27.16
C GLU A 116 -10.70 7.78 -26.83
N LYS A 117 -10.79 8.54 -25.74
CA LYS A 117 -12.05 9.09 -25.19
C LYS A 117 -13.13 8.02 -24.99
N ASN A 118 -12.70 6.81 -24.63
CA ASN A 118 -13.57 5.67 -24.42
C ASN A 118 -14.20 5.74 -23.02
N GLU A 119 -15.36 6.41 -22.94
CA GLU A 119 -16.05 6.65 -21.66
C GLU A 119 -16.43 5.36 -20.94
N ASP A 120 -16.80 4.31 -21.65
CA ASP A 120 -17.21 3.04 -21.04
C ASP A 120 -16.01 2.32 -20.41
N SER A 121 -14.87 2.30 -21.09
CA SER A 121 -13.63 1.74 -20.56
C SER A 121 -13.15 2.51 -19.33
N ILE A 122 -13.19 3.84 -19.37
CA ILE A 122 -12.84 4.70 -18.22
C ILE A 122 -13.76 4.40 -17.04
N ARG A 123 -15.08 4.39 -17.26
CA ARG A 123 -16.09 4.13 -16.23
C ARG A 123 -15.92 2.75 -15.61
N THR A 124 -15.68 1.75 -16.43
CA THR A 124 -15.44 0.37 -15.96
C THR A 124 -14.21 0.28 -15.09
N PHE A 125 -13.08 0.87 -15.52
CA PHE A 125 -11.84 0.88 -14.75
C PHE A 125 -12.02 1.53 -13.37
N LEU A 126 -12.62 2.73 -13.33
CA LEU A 126 -12.86 3.47 -12.10
C LEU A 126 -13.85 2.75 -11.17
N SER A 127 -14.92 2.17 -11.73
CA SER A 127 -15.93 1.44 -10.95
C SER A 127 -15.34 0.18 -10.31
N GLU A 128 -14.49 -0.54 -11.03
CA GLU A 128 -13.82 -1.73 -10.52
C GLU A 128 -12.82 -1.38 -9.39
N ALA A 129 -12.05 -0.31 -9.55
CA ALA A 129 -11.18 0.18 -8.48
C ALA A 129 -11.98 0.54 -7.21
N GLY A 130 -13.08 1.25 -7.38
CA GLY A 130 -13.99 1.60 -6.27
C GLY A 130 -14.62 0.37 -5.61
N ARG A 131 -14.99 -0.66 -6.40
CA ARG A 131 -15.51 -1.93 -5.86
C ARG A 131 -14.46 -2.62 -4.98
N ARG A 132 -13.25 -2.81 -5.47
CA ARG A 132 -12.13 -3.43 -4.73
C ARG A 132 -11.80 -2.67 -3.44
N ARG A 133 -11.82 -1.35 -3.49
CA ARG A 133 -11.56 -0.51 -2.32
C ARG A 133 -12.62 -0.71 -1.22
N ARG A 134 -13.91 -0.79 -1.61
CA ARG A 134 -15.00 -1.03 -0.65
C ARG A 134 -14.97 -2.44 -0.05
N GLU A 135 -14.58 -3.45 -0.84
CA GLU A 135 -14.41 -4.82 -0.33
C GLU A 135 -13.34 -4.87 0.76
N TRP A 136 -12.24 -4.17 0.57
CA TRP A 136 -11.22 -4.06 1.60
C TRP A 136 -11.75 -3.39 2.88
N ASP A 137 -12.48 -2.28 2.78
CA ASP A 137 -13.09 -1.60 3.93
C ASP A 137 -14.10 -2.49 4.66
N SER A 138 -14.90 -3.28 3.93
CA SER A 138 -15.88 -4.16 4.54
C SER A 138 -15.25 -5.29 5.38
N HIS A 139 -14.07 -5.77 4.99
CA HIS A 139 -13.30 -6.73 5.77
C HIS A 139 -12.59 -6.06 6.98
N GLY A 140 -12.19 -4.79 6.85
CA GLY A 140 -11.56 -4.01 7.93
C GLY A 140 -12.57 -3.45 8.94
N SER A 141 -13.73 -2.99 8.51
CA SER A 141 -14.71 -2.30 9.37
C SER A 141 -15.50 -3.25 10.27
N SER A 142 -15.69 -4.52 9.89
CA SER A 142 -16.24 -5.52 10.84
C SER A 142 -15.30 -5.75 12.03
N GLU A 143 -14.04 -5.38 11.92
CA GLU A 143 -13.01 -5.55 12.94
C GLU A 143 -12.65 -4.26 13.68
N TYR A 144 -12.86 -3.08 13.08
CA TYR A 144 -12.60 -1.77 13.70
C TYR A 144 -13.82 -1.13 14.38
N GLY A 145 -15.02 -1.58 14.07
CA GLY A 145 -16.30 -0.96 14.45
C GLY A 145 -16.70 -1.02 15.92
N SER A 146 -15.85 -1.43 16.87
CA SER A 146 -16.19 -1.57 18.29
C SER A 146 -15.52 -0.55 19.22
N ARG A 147 -14.76 0.43 18.74
CA ARG A 147 -13.97 1.34 19.59
C ARG A 147 -14.46 2.79 19.71
N GLU A 148 -15.46 3.22 18.95
CA GLU A 148 -15.97 4.60 19.06
C GLU A 148 -17.05 4.85 20.13
N ARG A 149 -17.30 3.90 21.04
CA ARG A 149 -18.30 4.06 22.11
C ARG A 149 -17.75 4.00 23.53
N ILE A 150 -16.52 4.38 23.78
CA ILE A 150 -15.96 4.44 25.14
C ILE A 150 -15.26 5.79 25.41
N VAL A 151 -15.82 6.89 24.93
CA VAL A 151 -15.48 8.24 25.45
C VAL A 151 -16.72 9.11 25.31
N GLN A 152 -17.73 8.84 26.11
CA GLN A 152 -18.77 9.79 26.57
C GLN A 152 -19.41 9.17 27.81
N ASP A 153 -18.78 9.42 28.95
CA ASP A 153 -19.44 9.68 30.24
C ASP A 153 -18.40 10.31 31.20
#